data_1fdc4b79e5c72a6982188920629fd3c0
#
_entry.id   1fdc4b79e5c72a6982188920629fd3c0
#
_cell.length_a   1.000
_cell.length_b   1.000
_cell.length_c   1.000
_cell.angle_alpha   90.00
_cell.angle_beta   90.00
_cell.angle_gamma   90.00
#
_symmetry.space_group_name_H-M   'P 1'
#
loop_
_entity.id
_entity.type
_entity.pdbx_description
1 polymer ?
#
loop_
_entity_poly.entity_id
_entity_poly.type
_entity_poly.pdbx_seq_one_letter_code
_entity_poly.pdbx_strand_id
1 'polypeptide(L)'
;MWALTGRASNFQPDIEHWIEGVEVDWKVGSEGIRVQFQARDGRPTGSILDVHPGGYSHEIGTFDGPEQFEGVMGSVMMARMRLEQIPVWTNDREVRHTWPAYSSALAVRANALDPVVGNVTTIGVRMLQMFVGTDWAPAVAASTTALRGVLSRRAAVQQEASTVGEAVRGARASAQIQVDDLTAKLAALPEGTPDVQQMLGSATRVSELAREVYGLEQRLLSETEALDTIDAQLRAAKARQHTLLEDARLSKFFHRMKPTVCPRCASPVTEEQQAAEEDNHECSLCTKDLNLNVYEGEVHESDSQAEADGPNDGDEDGDEESSPVDSIDALESALAAAKQSIQNLRSQLEEKVAERDQAKTKDSHSAESLAAAAERRAVELELARARGALDALAQPTVSEQEDPADLKVAAVLKTANEVVSGWVKDGQMPLLGQISADIETLAVSFGADSLRDVRLRGNGQLDVAKGGQPATYSKLTAGEKLRVKIATAIALIKHGYVSGVGRHPGMLVLDSPAAEELPESDLATMVEALQAVAREADMQIFVATRNAGPLVELLPEENRRVAVDDAYVW
;
A
#
# COMPACT_ATOMS: atom_id res chain seq x y z
N MET A 1 -9.57 -2.24 26.94
CA MET A 1 -9.24 -1.76 25.56
C MET A 1 -8.00 -0.86 25.54
N TRP A 2 -7.81 0.08 26.49
CA TRP A 2 -6.60 0.92 26.52
C TRP A 2 -5.32 0.07 26.53
N ALA A 3 -5.25 -0.93 27.44
CA ALA A 3 -4.13 -1.87 27.49
C ALA A 3 -3.94 -2.77 26.25
N LEU A 4 -4.82 -2.70 25.25
CA LEU A 4 -4.71 -3.40 23.98
C LEU A 4 -4.38 -2.48 22.80
N THR A 5 -4.73 -1.20 22.89
CA THR A 5 -4.65 -0.25 21.79
C THR A 5 -3.72 0.94 22.04
N GLY A 6 -3.30 1.14 23.29
CA GLY A 6 -2.53 2.30 23.71
C GLY A 6 -3.32 3.63 23.69
N ARG A 7 -4.62 3.58 23.41
CA ARG A 7 -5.47 4.77 23.23
C ARG A 7 -6.60 4.81 24.24
N ALA A 8 -6.71 5.91 24.95
CA ALA A 8 -7.77 6.19 25.91
C ALA A 8 -9.07 6.73 25.25
N SER A 9 -9.23 6.56 23.94
CA SER A 9 -10.22 7.22 23.07
C SER A 9 -11.70 7.05 23.46
N ASN A 10 -12.00 6.31 24.53
CA ASN A 10 -13.37 6.04 24.96
C ASN A 10 -13.65 6.46 26.39
N PHE A 11 -12.68 7.06 27.06
CA PHE A 11 -12.91 7.67 28.37
C PHE A 11 -13.51 9.06 28.21
N GLN A 12 -14.31 9.44 29.19
CA GLN A 12 -14.65 10.85 29.35
C GLN A 12 -13.36 11.59 29.76
N PRO A 13 -13.16 12.82 29.31
CA PRO A 13 -11.90 13.56 29.54
C PRO A 13 -11.53 13.69 31.01
N ASP A 14 -12.51 13.80 31.90
CA ASP A 14 -12.32 13.83 33.35
C ASP A 14 -11.80 12.50 33.90
N ILE A 15 -12.33 11.38 33.42
CA ILE A 15 -11.93 10.02 33.87
C ILE A 15 -10.52 9.68 33.41
N GLU A 16 -10.12 10.13 32.24
CA GLU A 16 -8.79 9.89 31.71
C GLU A 16 -7.68 10.38 32.65
N HIS A 17 -7.92 11.53 33.33
CA HIS A 17 -6.98 12.11 34.28
C HIS A 17 -6.93 11.38 35.65
N TRP A 18 -7.90 10.53 35.96
CA TRP A 18 -7.91 9.78 37.24
C TRP A 18 -7.11 8.50 37.18
N ILE A 19 -6.83 8.01 35.97
CA ILE A 19 -6.09 6.76 35.80
C ILE A 19 -4.60 7.08 35.80
N GLU A 20 -3.93 6.80 36.91
CA GLU A 20 -2.48 7.03 37.06
C GLU A 20 -1.65 5.90 36.46
N GLY A 21 -2.16 4.68 36.51
CA GLY A 21 -1.45 3.50 36.00
C GLY A 21 -2.39 2.37 35.59
N VAL A 22 -1.91 1.55 34.69
CA VAL A 22 -2.61 0.36 34.19
C VAL A 22 -1.65 -0.80 34.21
N GLU A 23 -2.06 -1.91 34.85
CA GLU A 23 -1.37 -3.20 34.79
C GLU A 23 -2.40 -4.27 34.44
N VAL A 24 -2.13 -5.01 33.37
CA VAL A 24 -3.03 -6.06 32.89
C VAL A 24 -2.23 -7.26 32.42
N ASP A 25 -2.60 -8.43 32.95
CA ASP A 25 -2.08 -9.70 32.50
C ASP A 25 -3.02 -10.32 31.45
N TRP A 26 -2.47 -10.65 30.31
CA TRP A 26 -3.16 -11.32 29.22
C TRP A 26 -2.61 -12.73 29.04
N LYS A 27 -3.44 -13.64 28.63
CA LYS A 27 -3.03 -14.96 28.17
C LYS A 27 -3.51 -15.15 26.74
N VAL A 28 -2.57 -15.38 25.83
CA VAL A 28 -2.85 -15.67 24.43
C VAL A 28 -2.35 -17.10 24.15
N GLY A 29 -3.26 -18.04 24.04
CA GLY A 29 -2.91 -19.46 24.01
C GLY A 29 -2.25 -19.90 25.32
N SER A 30 -1.01 -20.40 25.24
CA SER A 30 -0.20 -20.80 26.41
C SER A 30 0.72 -19.70 26.94
N GLU A 31 0.82 -18.59 26.26
CA GLU A 31 1.80 -17.53 26.55
C GLU A 31 1.16 -16.37 27.32
N GLY A 32 1.83 -15.91 28.38
CA GLY A 32 1.40 -14.77 29.18
C GLY A 32 2.02 -13.46 28.67
N ILE A 33 1.27 -12.39 28.73
CA ILE A 33 1.75 -11.03 28.44
C ILE A 33 1.31 -10.14 29.58
N ARG A 34 2.24 -9.37 30.14
CA ARG A 34 1.91 -8.28 31.06
C ARG A 34 2.08 -6.96 30.36
N VAL A 35 1.05 -6.14 30.39
CA VAL A 35 1.07 -4.75 29.94
C VAL A 35 1.02 -3.87 31.17
N GLN A 36 2.05 -3.07 31.37
CA GLN A 36 2.13 -2.15 32.49
C GLN A 36 2.57 -0.77 32.02
N PHE A 37 1.83 0.27 32.39
CA PHE A 37 2.17 1.64 32.06
C PHE A 37 1.60 2.64 33.03
N GLN A 38 2.28 3.80 33.12
CA GLN A 38 1.74 4.99 33.75
C GLN A 38 1.01 5.81 32.67
N ALA A 39 -0.13 6.37 33.05
CA ALA A 39 -0.92 7.24 32.20
C ALA A 39 -0.72 8.70 32.65
N ARG A 40 -0.10 9.50 31.80
CA ARG A 40 0.03 10.94 32.04
C ARG A 40 -0.62 11.67 30.88
N ASP A 41 -1.66 12.45 31.16
CA ASP A 41 -2.41 13.20 30.15
C ASP A 41 -2.84 12.31 28.95
N GLY A 42 -3.35 11.10 29.25
CA GLY A 42 -3.76 10.13 28.25
C GLY A 42 -2.62 9.44 27.48
N ARG A 43 -1.37 9.77 27.80
CA ARG A 43 -0.18 9.21 27.15
C ARG A 43 0.37 8.04 27.98
N PRO A 44 0.30 6.80 27.47
CA PRO A 44 0.82 5.64 28.16
C PRO A 44 2.34 5.56 28.04
N THR A 45 3.05 5.44 29.17
CA THR A 45 4.50 5.22 29.22
C THR A 45 4.79 3.99 30.07
N GLY A 46 5.43 2.98 29.48
CA GLY A 46 5.64 1.73 30.20
C GLY A 46 6.28 0.63 29.36
N SER A 47 5.95 -0.63 29.68
CA SER A 47 6.52 -1.79 29.02
C SER A 47 5.52 -2.93 28.82
N ILE A 48 5.85 -3.79 27.87
CA ILE A 48 5.19 -5.07 27.64
C ILE A 48 6.17 -6.19 27.96
N LEU A 49 5.75 -7.10 28.81
CA LEU A 49 6.56 -8.21 29.30
C LEU A 49 5.95 -9.54 28.83
N ASP A 50 6.81 -10.49 28.52
CA ASP A 50 6.46 -11.89 28.38
C ASP A 50 6.47 -12.54 29.78
N VAL A 51 5.38 -13.18 30.16
CA VAL A 51 5.22 -13.78 31.50
C VAL A 51 5.20 -15.29 31.36
N HIS A 52 6.22 -15.93 31.89
CA HIS A 52 6.35 -17.38 31.87
C HIS A 52 5.69 -18.05 33.09
N PRO A 53 5.21 -19.30 32.95
CA PRO A 53 4.59 -20.04 34.06
C PRO A 53 5.49 -20.21 35.29
N GLY A 54 6.80 -20.02 35.14
CA GLY A 54 7.79 -20.09 36.23
C GLY A 54 7.94 -18.80 37.04
N GLY A 55 7.13 -17.74 36.76
CA GLY A 55 7.13 -16.49 37.52
C GLY A 55 8.20 -15.49 37.12
N TYR A 56 9.04 -15.79 36.14
CA TYR A 56 9.96 -14.80 35.55
C TYR A 56 9.33 -14.13 34.34
N SER A 57 9.65 -12.87 34.17
CA SER A 57 9.20 -12.05 33.03
C SER A 57 10.39 -11.54 32.24
N HIS A 58 10.19 -11.45 30.92
CA HIS A 58 11.14 -10.87 29.99
C HIS A 58 10.53 -9.67 29.31
N GLU A 59 11.27 -8.55 29.21
CA GLU A 59 10.78 -7.37 28.56
C GLU A 59 10.78 -7.58 27.03
N ILE A 60 9.59 -7.46 26.42
CA ILE A 60 9.41 -7.52 24.97
C ILE A 60 9.73 -6.17 24.36
N GLY A 61 9.30 -5.09 25.02
CA GLY A 61 9.56 -3.73 24.57
C GLY A 61 8.97 -2.68 25.49
N THR A 62 9.52 -1.49 25.38
CA THR A 62 9.07 -0.30 26.10
C THR A 62 8.41 0.69 25.14
N PHE A 63 7.60 1.59 25.66
CA PHE A 63 6.89 2.58 24.85
C PHE A 63 6.71 3.88 25.63
N ASP A 64 6.70 4.98 24.89
CA ASP A 64 6.34 6.31 25.37
C ASP A 64 5.33 6.95 24.40
N GLY A 65 4.06 6.71 24.66
CA GLY A 65 2.93 7.22 23.88
C GLY A 65 2.17 6.12 23.12
N PRO A 66 1.00 6.49 22.55
CA PRO A 66 0.06 5.54 21.95
C PRO A 66 0.60 4.85 20.69
N GLU A 67 1.34 5.56 19.86
CA GLU A 67 1.84 5.01 18.60
C GLU A 67 2.91 3.93 18.83
N GLN A 68 3.84 4.16 19.77
CA GLN A 68 4.83 3.13 20.14
C GLN A 68 4.19 1.96 20.84
N PHE A 69 3.23 2.21 21.74
CA PHE A 69 2.43 1.14 22.35
C PHE A 69 1.78 0.28 21.28
N GLU A 70 1.03 0.92 20.36
CA GLU A 70 0.33 0.28 19.26
C GLU A 70 1.29 -0.57 18.43
N GLY A 71 2.48 -0.10 18.28
CA GLY A 71 3.55 -0.74 17.59
C GLY A 71 4.06 -2.00 18.30
N VAL A 72 4.48 -1.94 19.57
CA VAL A 72 4.96 -3.11 20.32
C VAL A 72 3.84 -4.13 20.48
N MET A 73 2.67 -3.68 20.95
CA MET A 73 1.52 -4.56 21.15
C MET A 73 1.09 -5.24 19.84
N GLY A 74 1.13 -4.45 18.73
CA GLY A 74 0.82 -4.94 17.41
C GLY A 74 1.72 -6.07 16.98
N SER A 75 3.04 -5.92 17.10
CA SER A 75 3.97 -6.99 16.71
C SER A 75 3.77 -8.26 17.54
N VAL A 76 3.56 -8.11 18.84
CA VAL A 76 3.29 -9.23 19.75
C VAL A 76 2.00 -9.96 19.37
N MET A 77 0.90 -9.23 19.24
CA MET A 77 -0.41 -9.82 18.96
C MET A 77 -0.50 -10.43 17.57
N MET A 78 0.08 -9.75 16.55
CA MET A 78 0.13 -10.30 15.20
C MET A 78 0.90 -11.63 15.14
N ALA A 79 2.04 -11.69 15.84
CA ALA A 79 2.85 -12.92 15.88
C ALA A 79 2.15 -14.06 16.63
N ARG A 80 1.66 -13.80 17.86
CA ARG A 80 1.06 -14.84 18.71
C ARG A 80 -0.26 -15.38 18.18
N MET A 81 -1.06 -14.50 17.57
CA MET A 81 -2.31 -14.91 16.94
C MET A 81 -2.12 -15.38 15.50
N ARG A 82 -0.90 -15.40 14.99
CA ARG A 82 -0.57 -15.76 13.60
C ARG A 82 -1.42 -14.98 12.59
N LEU A 83 -1.63 -13.70 12.87
CA LEU A 83 -2.34 -12.80 11.98
C LEU A 83 -1.39 -12.21 10.95
N GLU A 84 -1.87 -12.03 9.74
CA GLU A 84 -1.12 -11.41 8.66
C GLU A 84 -1.60 -9.97 8.45
N GLN A 85 -0.71 -9.14 7.92
CA GLN A 85 -1.09 -7.78 7.54
C GLN A 85 -2.17 -7.83 6.45
N ILE A 86 -3.15 -6.95 6.54
CA ILE A 86 -4.23 -6.84 5.58
C ILE A 86 -3.85 -5.82 4.51
N PRO A 87 -3.34 -6.24 3.34
CA PRO A 87 -3.05 -5.32 2.25
C PRO A 87 -4.35 -4.86 1.61
N VAL A 88 -4.50 -3.55 1.43
CA VAL A 88 -5.63 -2.93 0.74
C VAL A 88 -5.10 -1.92 -0.27
N TRP A 89 -5.53 -2.02 -1.51
CA TRP A 89 -5.23 -1.02 -2.53
C TRP A 89 -6.25 0.12 -2.46
N THR A 90 -5.81 1.30 -2.07
CA THR A 90 -6.67 2.49 -1.91
C THR A 90 -5.90 3.73 -2.39
N ASN A 91 -6.55 4.59 -3.18
CA ASN A 91 -5.95 5.81 -3.72
C ASN A 91 -4.60 5.55 -4.42
N ASP A 92 -4.57 4.55 -5.30
CA ASP A 92 -3.41 4.13 -6.11
C ASP A 92 -2.16 3.75 -5.31
N ARG A 93 -2.33 3.40 -4.05
CA ARG A 93 -1.27 2.88 -3.19
C ARG A 93 -1.73 1.68 -2.38
N GLU A 94 -0.77 0.83 -2.03
CA GLU A 94 -0.97 -0.25 -1.07
C GLU A 94 -0.92 0.32 0.35
N VAL A 95 -1.98 0.06 1.13
CA VAL A 95 -2.05 0.33 2.57
C VAL A 95 -2.14 -1.00 3.30
N ARG A 96 -1.32 -1.20 4.31
CA ARG A 96 -1.32 -2.42 5.13
C ARG A 96 -1.91 -2.13 6.49
N HIS A 97 -3.01 -2.80 6.79
CA HIS A 97 -3.64 -2.76 8.11
C HIS A 97 -3.01 -3.82 9.01
N THR A 98 -2.76 -3.45 10.25
CA THR A 98 -2.12 -4.28 11.28
C THR A 98 -3.05 -4.44 12.50
N TRP A 99 -2.49 -4.68 13.68
CA TRP A 99 -3.20 -4.91 14.93
C TRP A 99 -4.32 -3.90 15.26
N PRO A 100 -4.18 -2.59 15.05
CA PRO A 100 -5.26 -1.64 15.31
C PRO A 100 -6.57 -1.96 14.60
N ALA A 101 -6.49 -2.50 13.39
CA ALA A 101 -7.67 -2.94 12.66
C ALA A 101 -8.28 -4.19 13.31
N TYR A 102 -7.46 -5.19 13.64
CA TYR A 102 -7.92 -6.43 14.27
C TYR A 102 -8.48 -6.24 15.67
N SER A 103 -7.88 -5.36 16.47
CA SER A 103 -8.33 -5.07 17.85
C SER A 103 -9.77 -4.54 17.91
N SER A 104 -10.25 -3.94 16.81
CA SER A 104 -11.63 -3.47 16.73
C SER A 104 -12.67 -4.59 16.79
N ALA A 105 -12.28 -5.83 16.49
CA ALA A 105 -13.16 -6.98 16.59
C ALA A 105 -13.31 -7.51 18.01
N LEU A 106 -12.47 -7.04 18.94
CA LEU A 106 -12.50 -7.43 20.36
C LEU A 106 -13.53 -6.65 21.17
N ALA A 107 -14.15 -5.64 20.59
CA ALA A 107 -15.11 -4.81 21.30
C ALA A 107 -16.36 -4.54 20.47
N VAL A 108 -17.51 -4.68 21.11
CA VAL A 108 -18.80 -4.19 20.58
C VAL A 108 -19.21 -2.99 21.41
N ARG A 109 -19.45 -1.87 20.75
CA ARG A 109 -19.82 -0.60 21.38
C ARG A 109 -21.11 -0.08 20.79
N ALA A 110 -21.97 0.46 21.64
CA ALA A 110 -23.26 1.04 21.21
C ALA A 110 -23.09 2.22 20.23
N ASN A 111 -22.00 2.98 20.34
CA ASN A 111 -21.70 4.12 19.46
C ASN A 111 -20.96 3.77 18.17
N ALA A 112 -20.61 2.49 17.94
CA ALA A 112 -19.85 2.03 16.77
C ALA A 112 -20.45 0.73 16.21
N LEU A 113 -21.68 0.81 15.71
CA LEU A 113 -22.44 -0.35 15.28
C LEU A 113 -22.14 -0.80 13.85
N ASP A 114 -21.75 0.10 12.96
CA ASP A 114 -21.39 -0.23 11.59
C ASP A 114 -19.85 -0.35 11.44
N PRO A 115 -19.35 -1.33 10.67
CA PRO A 115 -20.04 -2.50 10.12
C PRO A 115 -20.36 -3.58 11.18
N VAL A 116 -21.06 -4.63 10.78
CA VAL A 116 -21.40 -5.75 11.70
C VAL A 116 -20.16 -6.49 12.23
N VAL A 117 -19.09 -6.57 11.43
CA VAL A 117 -17.80 -7.15 11.85
C VAL A 117 -16.72 -6.07 11.86
N GLY A 118 -16.11 -5.84 13.01
CA GLY A 118 -15.09 -4.81 13.20
C GLY A 118 -15.65 -3.38 13.19
N ASN A 119 -14.80 -2.41 12.81
CA ASN A 119 -15.14 -0.99 12.77
C ASN A 119 -14.79 -0.31 11.42
N VAL A 120 -14.28 -1.05 10.44
CA VAL A 120 -13.88 -0.54 9.14
C VAL A 120 -14.55 -1.34 8.03
N THR A 121 -15.45 -0.71 7.28
CA THR A 121 -16.28 -1.36 6.27
C THR A 121 -15.46 -1.99 5.14
N THR A 122 -14.37 -1.37 4.73
CA THR A 122 -13.54 -1.83 3.60
C THR A 122 -12.74 -3.09 3.87
N ILE A 123 -12.57 -3.46 5.13
CA ILE A 123 -11.77 -4.61 5.54
C ILE A 123 -12.60 -5.75 6.16
N GLY A 124 -13.93 -5.64 6.16
CA GLY A 124 -14.84 -6.61 6.79
C GLY A 124 -14.58 -8.05 6.35
N VAL A 125 -14.36 -8.28 5.05
CA VAL A 125 -13.97 -9.61 4.49
C VAL A 125 -12.76 -10.18 5.21
N ARG A 126 -11.78 -9.35 5.50
CA ARG A 126 -10.49 -9.75 6.04
C ARG A 126 -10.51 -9.85 7.56
N MET A 127 -11.40 -9.08 8.19
CA MET A 127 -11.69 -9.21 9.62
C MET A 127 -12.33 -10.56 9.95
N LEU A 128 -13.13 -11.12 9.02
CA LEU A 128 -13.66 -12.49 9.18
C LEU A 128 -12.55 -13.55 9.31
N GLN A 129 -11.35 -13.30 8.78
CA GLN A 129 -10.22 -14.23 8.92
C GLN A 129 -9.79 -14.44 10.38
N MET A 130 -10.03 -13.48 11.25
CA MET A 130 -9.76 -13.63 12.68
C MET A 130 -10.72 -14.64 13.34
N PHE A 131 -11.94 -14.72 12.84
CA PHE A 131 -12.98 -15.60 13.37
C PHE A 131 -13.08 -16.93 12.62
N VAL A 132 -13.04 -16.84 11.29
CA VAL A 132 -13.30 -17.96 10.37
C VAL A 132 -12.19 -18.00 9.32
N GLY A 133 -10.94 -18.03 9.79
CA GLY A 133 -9.77 -18.05 8.92
C GLY A 133 -9.72 -19.33 8.09
N THR A 134 -9.59 -19.20 6.79
CA THR A 134 -9.14 -20.30 5.92
C THR A 134 -7.69 -20.06 5.55
N ASP A 135 -6.93 -21.13 5.34
CA ASP A 135 -5.50 -21.05 5.02
C ASP A 135 -5.19 -20.22 3.77
N TRP A 136 -6.17 -20.09 2.88
CA TRP A 136 -6.03 -19.38 1.61
C TRP A 136 -6.48 -17.91 1.63
N ALA A 137 -7.09 -17.44 2.72
CA ALA A 137 -7.59 -16.07 2.80
C ALA A 137 -6.49 -15.00 2.67
N PRO A 138 -5.29 -15.16 3.24
CA PRO A 138 -4.16 -14.27 2.97
C PRO A 138 -3.73 -14.25 1.51
N ALA A 139 -3.74 -15.41 0.85
CA ALA A 139 -3.37 -15.52 -0.56
C ALA A 139 -4.37 -14.78 -1.48
N VAL A 140 -5.68 -14.83 -1.16
CA VAL A 140 -6.69 -14.01 -1.87
C VAL A 140 -6.41 -12.53 -1.70
N ALA A 141 -6.08 -12.09 -0.47
CA ALA A 141 -5.75 -10.70 -0.21
C ALA A 141 -4.51 -10.25 -0.99
N ALA A 142 -3.46 -11.04 -0.98
CA ALA A 142 -2.21 -10.75 -1.68
C ALA A 142 -2.41 -10.74 -3.20
N SER A 143 -3.06 -11.76 -3.77
CA SER A 143 -3.31 -11.84 -5.22
C SER A 143 -4.21 -10.70 -5.72
N THR A 144 -5.25 -10.34 -4.96
CA THR A 144 -6.15 -9.22 -5.29
C THR A 144 -5.37 -7.89 -5.30
N THR A 145 -4.52 -7.67 -4.31
CA THR A 145 -3.72 -6.44 -4.20
C THR A 145 -2.68 -6.38 -5.30
N ALA A 146 -1.97 -7.47 -5.55
CA ALA A 146 -0.99 -7.55 -6.64
C ALA A 146 -1.64 -7.33 -8.02
N LEU A 147 -2.79 -7.95 -8.28
CA LEU A 147 -3.53 -7.75 -9.53
C LEU A 147 -3.94 -6.28 -9.73
N ARG A 148 -4.49 -5.65 -8.70
CA ARG A 148 -4.85 -4.21 -8.76
C ARG A 148 -3.63 -3.34 -9.02
N GLY A 149 -2.50 -3.63 -8.37
CA GLY A 149 -1.25 -2.92 -8.59
C GLY A 149 -0.75 -3.01 -10.04
N VAL A 150 -0.81 -4.21 -10.65
CA VAL A 150 -0.45 -4.39 -12.07
C VAL A 150 -1.40 -3.63 -12.98
N LEU A 151 -2.71 -3.73 -12.75
CA LEU A 151 -3.73 -3.04 -13.56
C LEU A 151 -3.61 -1.51 -13.46
N SER A 152 -3.34 -0.97 -12.26
CA SER A 152 -3.12 0.47 -12.06
C SER A 152 -1.88 0.98 -12.81
N ARG A 153 -0.75 0.25 -12.70
CA ARG A 153 0.46 0.60 -13.47
C ARG A 153 0.20 0.60 -14.98
N ARG A 154 -0.49 -0.44 -15.48
CA ARG A 154 -0.86 -0.51 -16.90
C ARG A 154 -1.72 0.67 -17.33
N ALA A 155 -2.74 1.00 -16.54
CA ALA A 155 -3.60 2.15 -16.83
C ALA A 155 -2.80 3.47 -16.86
N ALA A 156 -1.85 3.66 -15.95
CA ALA A 156 -0.98 4.82 -15.92
C ALA A 156 -0.09 4.90 -17.17
N VAL A 157 0.54 3.78 -17.57
CA VAL A 157 1.36 3.70 -18.79
C VAL A 157 0.52 3.98 -20.06
N GLN A 158 -0.68 3.41 -20.14
CA GLN A 158 -1.59 3.67 -21.26
C GLN A 158 -2.03 5.15 -21.34
N GLN A 159 -2.31 5.74 -20.19
CA GLN A 159 -2.68 7.15 -20.12
C GLN A 159 -1.51 8.05 -20.53
N GLU A 160 -0.29 7.75 -20.08
CA GLU A 160 0.92 8.47 -20.49
C GLU A 160 1.18 8.32 -21.99
N ALA A 161 1.09 7.10 -22.53
CA ALA A 161 1.23 6.85 -23.97
C ALA A 161 0.16 7.60 -24.79
N SER A 162 -1.08 7.67 -24.31
CA SER A 162 -2.16 8.42 -24.94
C SER A 162 -1.87 9.93 -24.97
N THR A 163 -1.43 10.51 -23.84
CA THR A 163 -1.12 11.93 -23.75
C THR A 163 0.08 12.31 -24.64
N VAL A 164 1.12 11.47 -24.67
CA VAL A 164 2.26 11.66 -25.58
C VAL A 164 1.80 11.54 -27.03
N GLY A 165 0.98 10.56 -27.36
CA GLY A 165 0.43 10.37 -28.70
C GLY A 165 -0.42 11.55 -29.18
N GLU A 166 -1.20 12.17 -28.28
CA GLU A 166 -1.97 13.39 -28.59
C GLU A 166 -1.06 14.60 -28.78
N ALA A 167 -0.05 14.75 -27.92
CA ALA A 167 0.93 15.84 -28.05
C ALA A 167 1.70 15.75 -29.38
N VAL A 168 2.13 14.55 -29.76
CA VAL A 168 2.82 14.32 -31.03
C VAL A 168 1.91 14.58 -32.25
N ARG A 169 0.63 14.14 -32.18
CA ARG A 169 -0.34 14.45 -33.25
C ARG A 169 -0.58 15.93 -33.38
N GLY A 170 -0.72 16.65 -32.25
CA GLY A 170 -0.83 18.11 -32.25
C GLY A 170 0.39 18.80 -32.83
N ALA A 171 1.58 18.37 -32.41
CA ALA A 171 2.86 18.91 -32.95
C ALA A 171 3.00 18.65 -34.45
N ARG A 172 2.60 17.47 -34.93
CA ARG A 172 2.63 17.14 -36.38
C ARG A 172 1.65 17.98 -37.18
N ALA A 173 0.43 18.18 -36.67
CA ALA A 173 -0.55 19.05 -37.34
C ALA A 173 -0.02 20.48 -37.44
N SER A 174 0.59 20.99 -36.37
CA SER A 174 1.22 22.32 -36.37
C SER A 174 2.40 22.40 -37.34
N ALA A 175 3.26 21.39 -37.39
CA ALA A 175 4.37 21.32 -38.32
C ALA A 175 3.89 21.25 -39.80
N GLN A 176 2.80 20.51 -40.07
CA GLN A 176 2.21 20.46 -41.42
C GLN A 176 1.70 21.83 -41.85
N ILE A 177 0.99 22.55 -40.99
CA ILE A 177 0.51 23.91 -41.24
C ILE A 177 1.67 24.83 -41.55
N GLN A 178 2.79 24.73 -40.81
CA GLN A 178 3.98 25.51 -41.08
C GLN A 178 4.60 25.18 -42.43
N VAL A 179 4.68 23.91 -42.82
CA VAL A 179 5.16 23.49 -44.14
C VAL A 179 4.31 24.06 -45.26
N ASP A 180 2.98 24.01 -45.09
CA ASP A 180 2.03 24.51 -46.10
C ASP A 180 2.12 26.04 -46.24
N ASP A 181 2.20 26.78 -45.11
CA ASP A 181 2.37 28.23 -45.10
C ASP A 181 3.69 28.67 -45.72
N LEU A 182 4.80 28.02 -45.34
CA LEU A 182 6.13 28.31 -45.91
C LEU A 182 6.22 27.93 -47.39
N THR A 183 5.51 26.87 -47.82
CA THR A 183 5.41 26.50 -49.24
C THR A 183 4.67 27.57 -50.04
N ALA A 184 3.57 28.08 -49.49
CA ALA A 184 2.81 29.18 -50.12
C ALA A 184 3.62 30.50 -50.18
N LYS A 185 4.36 30.81 -49.09
CA LYS A 185 5.28 31.98 -49.07
C LYS A 185 6.37 31.85 -50.10
N LEU A 186 6.99 30.66 -50.23
CA LEU A 186 8.02 30.42 -51.26
C LEU A 186 7.52 30.61 -52.69
N ALA A 187 6.28 30.15 -52.95
CA ALA A 187 5.63 30.31 -54.25
C ALA A 187 5.27 31.77 -54.60
N ALA A 188 5.08 32.62 -53.56
CA ALA A 188 4.76 34.04 -53.75
C ALA A 188 6.02 34.94 -53.98
N LEU A 189 7.20 34.43 -53.71
CA LEU A 189 8.44 35.21 -53.88
C LEU A 189 8.90 35.20 -55.32
N PRO A 190 9.33 36.39 -55.91
CA PRO A 190 9.74 36.51 -57.29
C PRO A 190 10.94 35.63 -57.65
N GLU A 191 10.90 34.99 -58.81
CA GLU A 191 12.00 34.19 -59.34
C GLU A 191 13.03 35.12 -59.96
N GLY A 192 13.74 35.86 -59.15
CA GLY A 192 14.89 36.69 -59.61
C GLY A 192 16.17 35.85 -59.66
N THR A 193 16.73 35.69 -60.83
CA THR A 193 17.92 34.88 -61.06
C THR A 193 19.20 35.66 -60.99
N PRO A 194 19.97 35.52 -59.95
CA PRO A 194 21.42 35.39 -60.13
C PRO A 194 21.72 33.92 -60.38
N ASP A 195 22.67 33.60 -61.13
CA ASP A 195 23.16 32.30 -61.58
C ASP A 195 22.51 31.09 -60.88
N VAL A 196 21.45 30.50 -61.51
CA VAL A 196 20.60 29.45 -60.96
C VAL A 196 21.41 28.22 -60.52
N GLN A 197 22.52 27.93 -61.16
CA GLN A 197 23.38 26.82 -60.78
C GLN A 197 24.16 27.10 -59.50
N GLN A 198 24.62 28.30 -59.30
CA GLN A 198 25.35 28.73 -58.11
C GLN A 198 24.39 28.85 -56.92
N MET A 199 23.15 29.33 -57.13
CA MET A 199 22.08 29.37 -56.13
C MET A 199 21.59 27.97 -55.74
N LEU A 200 21.40 27.09 -56.73
CA LEU A 200 20.98 25.72 -56.44
C LEU A 200 22.06 24.98 -55.67
N GLY A 201 23.34 25.19 -56.03
CA GLY A 201 24.46 24.59 -55.30
C GLY A 201 24.57 25.07 -53.85
N SER A 202 24.41 26.37 -53.61
CA SER A 202 24.46 26.95 -52.27
C SER A 202 23.20 26.60 -51.46
N ALA A 203 22.01 26.60 -52.08
CA ALA A 203 20.76 26.19 -51.43
C ALA A 203 20.77 24.69 -51.09
N THR A 204 21.30 23.85 -51.98
CA THR A 204 21.47 22.43 -51.72
C THR A 204 22.43 22.19 -50.56
N ARG A 205 23.55 22.89 -50.52
CA ARG A 205 24.54 22.79 -49.45
C ARG A 205 23.96 23.21 -48.09
N VAL A 206 23.23 24.32 -48.04
CA VAL A 206 22.55 24.80 -46.82
C VAL A 206 21.47 23.81 -46.38
N SER A 207 20.73 23.23 -47.37
CA SER A 207 19.70 22.22 -47.08
C SER A 207 20.31 20.92 -46.54
N GLU A 208 21.47 20.48 -47.07
CA GLU A 208 22.21 19.32 -46.56
C GLU A 208 22.69 19.56 -45.13
N LEU A 209 23.30 20.71 -44.86
CA LEU A 209 23.73 21.09 -43.51
C LEU A 209 22.55 21.20 -42.54
N ALA A 210 21.40 21.70 -43.01
CA ALA A 210 20.18 21.74 -42.18
C ALA A 210 19.67 20.35 -41.82
N ARG A 211 19.75 19.36 -42.73
CA ARG A 211 19.38 17.96 -42.42
C ARG A 211 20.39 17.31 -41.47
N GLU A 212 21.70 17.62 -41.65
CA GLU A 212 22.71 17.12 -40.70
C GLU A 212 22.46 17.66 -39.30
N VAL A 213 22.23 18.96 -39.13
CA VAL A 213 21.89 19.61 -37.87
C VAL A 213 20.66 18.97 -37.25
N TYR A 214 19.58 18.82 -38.04
CA TYR A 214 18.34 18.21 -37.58
C TYR A 214 18.55 16.75 -37.16
N GLY A 215 19.31 15.98 -37.92
CA GLY A 215 19.65 14.60 -37.57
C GLY A 215 20.41 14.50 -36.25
N LEU A 216 21.29 15.48 -35.97
CA LEU A 216 21.99 15.57 -34.69
C LEU A 216 21.06 15.97 -33.53
N GLU A 217 20.12 16.90 -33.75
CA GLU A 217 19.12 17.30 -32.77
C GLU A 217 18.22 16.11 -32.34
N GLN A 218 17.81 15.29 -33.32
CA GLN A 218 16.99 14.09 -33.03
C GLN A 218 17.77 13.03 -32.27
N ARG A 219 19.04 12.81 -32.61
CA ARG A 219 19.90 11.89 -31.88
C ARG A 219 20.10 12.35 -30.42
N LEU A 220 20.30 13.66 -30.25
CA LEU A 220 20.47 14.25 -28.94
C LEU A 220 19.20 14.03 -28.08
N LEU A 221 18.02 14.19 -28.69
CA LEU A 221 16.74 13.93 -27.99
C LEU A 221 16.62 12.46 -27.57
N SER A 222 16.86 11.54 -28.51
CA SER A 222 16.79 10.08 -28.22
C SER A 222 17.79 9.64 -27.14
N GLU A 223 19.03 10.16 -27.21
CA GLU A 223 20.05 9.86 -26.19
C GLU A 223 19.69 10.45 -24.82
N THR A 224 19.00 11.59 -24.80
CA THR A 224 18.52 12.20 -23.55
C THR A 224 17.41 11.36 -22.94
N GLU A 225 16.48 10.86 -23.74
CA GLU A 225 15.42 9.94 -23.29
C GLU A 225 16.01 8.63 -22.75
N ALA A 226 17.03 8.10 -23.44
CA ALA A 226 17.74 6.92 -22.97
C ALA A 226 18.45 7.17 -21.63
N LEU A 227 19.09 8.35 -21.48
CA LEU A 227 19.73 8.75 -20.23
C LEU A 227 18.72 8.82 -19.08
N ASP A 228 17.56 9.45 -19.31
CA ASP A 228 16.51 9.56 -18.30
C ASP A 228 15.99 8.17 -17.89
N THR A 229 15.88 7.25 -18.84
CA THR A 229 15.48 5.87 -18.60
C THR A 229 16.54 5.14 -17.75
N ILE A 230 17.82 5.27 -18.10
CA ILE A 230 18.93 4.66 -17.34
C ILE A 230 18.98 5.25 -15.93
N ASP A 231 18.81 6.56 -15.77
CA ASP A 231 18.82 7.22 -14.46
C ASP A 231 17.63 6.76 -13.58
N ALA A 232 16.44 6.58 -14.18
CA ALA A 232 15.28 6.02 -13.49
C ALA A 232 15.52 4.56 -13.05
N GLN A 233 16.13 3.75 -13.92
CA GLN A 233 16.49 2.37 -13.61
C GLN A 233 17.55 2.29 -12.50
N LEU A 234 18.55 3.17 -12.54
CA LEU A 234 19.59 3.25 -11.52
C LEU A 234 19.00 3.63 -10.15
N ARG A 235 18.12 4.64 -10.12
CA ARG A 235 17.40 5.00 -8.88
C ARG A 235 16.56 3.83 -8.34
N ALA A 236 15.86 3.13 -9.20
CA ALA A 236 15.06 1.98 -8.83
C ALA A 236 15.93 0.79 -8.36
N ALA A 237 17.09 0.58 -8.97
CA ALA A 237 18.04 -0.46 -8.56
C ALA A 237 18.65 -0.14 -7.19
N LYS A 238 19.06 1.11 -6.96
CA LYS A 238 19.57 1.59 -5.66
C LYS A 238 18.52 1.50 -4.57
N ALA A 239 17.26 1.85 -4.86
CA ALA A 239 16.16 1.71 -3.92
C ALA A 239 15.90 0.25 -3.56
N ARG A 240 15.92 -0.66 -4.53
CA ARG A 240 15.80 -2.10 -4.29
C ARG A 240 16.94 -2.65 -3.44
N GLN A 241 18.18 -2.27 -3.74
CA GLN A 241 19.35 -2.65 -2.93
C GLN A 241 19.19 -2.17 -1.48
N HIS A 242 18.76 -0.90 -1.31
CA HIS A 242 18.48 -0.35 0.01
C HIS A 242 17.44 -1.17 0.77
N THR A 243 16.29 -1.46 0.13
CA THR A 243 15.22 -2.28 0.74
C THR A 243 15.74 -3.68 1.14
N LEU A 244 16.52 -4.33 0.27
CA LEU A 244 17.11 -5.63 0.58
C LEU A 244 18.08 -5.57 1.75
N LEU A 245 18.89 -4.52 1.83
CA LEU A 245 19.81 -4.30 2.96
C LEU A 245 19.05 -4.00 4.26
N GLU A 246 17.97 -3.24 4.18
CA GLU A 246 17.09 -2.97 5.32
C GLU A 246 16.38 -4.24 5.78
N ASP A 247 15.79 -5.01 4.86
CA ASP A 247 15.14 -6.28 5.18
C ASP A 247 16.12 -7.27 5.81
N ALA A 248 17.33 -7.36 5.28
CA ALA A 248 18.40 -8.20 5.85
C ALA A 248 18.80 -7.73 7.26
N ARG A 249 18.86 -6.42 7.50
CA ARG A 249 19.14 -5.84 8.83
C ARG A 249 17.97 -6.05 9.79
N LEU A 250 16.74 -5.75 9.32
CA LEU A 250 15.54 -5.94 10.12
C LEU A 250 15.33 -7.42 10.46
N SER A 251 15.57 -8.32 9.52
CA SER A 251 15.48 -9.77 9.78
C SER A 251 16.50 -10.24 10.81
N LYS A 252 17.68 -9.65 10.82
CA LYS A 252 18.75 -9.96 11.80
C LYS A 252 18.42 -9.50 13.22
N PHE A 253 17.79 -8.31 13.36
CA PHE A 253 17.52 -7.70 14.67
C PHE A 253 16.10 -7.97 15.18
N PHE A 254 15.13 -8.16 14.29
CA PHE A 254 13.71 -8.23 14.64
C PHE A 254 13.02 -9.51 14.16
N HIS A 255 13.76 -10.53 13.71
CA HIS A 255 13.21 -11.80 13.21
C HIS A 255 12.07 -11.61 12.18
N ARG A 256 12.25 -10.69 11.24
CA ARG A 256 11.26 -10.28 10.22
C ARG A 256 10.04 -9.51 10.76
N MET A 257 10.08 -9.04 11.99
CA MET A 257 9.02 -8.19 12.52
C MET A 257 9.31 -6.72 12.18
N LYS A 258 8.32 -6.02 11.61
CA LYS A 258 8.42 -4.56 11.46
C LYS A 258 8.33 -3.95 12.86
N PRO A 259 9.29 -3.14 13.29
CA PRO A 259 9.26 -2.55 14.62
C PRO A 259 8.12 -1.53 14.71
N THR A 260 7.30 -1.70 15.69
CA THR A 260 6.20 -0.81 16.01
C THR A 260 6.54 0.11 17.19
N VAL A 261 7.70 -0.15 17.80
CA VAL A 261 8.31 0.65 18.87
C VAL A 261 9.82 0.57 18.75
N CYS A 262 10.51 1.66 19.03
CA CYS A 262 11.96 1.68 19.06
C CYS A 262 12.52 0.81 20.20
N PRO A 263 13.27 -0.25 19.91
CA PRO A 263 13.81 -1.15 20.93
C PRO A 263 14.86 -0.47 21.83
N ARG A 264 15.30 0.72 21.48
CA ARG A 264 16.34 1.47 22.23
C ARG A 264 15.77 2.58 23.10
N CYS A 265 14.72 3.28 22.66
CA CYS A 265 14.18 4.43 23.38
C CYS A 265 12.70 4.28 23.76
N ALA A 266 12.08 3.16 23.40
CA ALA A 266 10.67 2.84 23.69
C ALA A 266 9.64 3.83 23.11
N SER A 267 10.01 4.62 22.10
CA SER A 267 9.08 5.55 21.44
C SER A 267 8.21 4.82 20.40
N PRO A 268 6.88 5.07 20.33
CA PRO A 268 5.98 4.53 19.32
C PRO A 268 6.37 4.98 17.91
N VAL A 269 6.19 4.13 16.94
CA VAL A 269 6.39 4.46 15.53
C VAL A 269 5.04 4.80 14.92
N THR A 270 4.88 6.03 14.45
CA THR A 270 3.66 6.49 13.79
C THR A 270 3.61 6.00 12.33
N GLU A 271 2.39 5.96 11.75
CA GLU A 271 2.24 5.67 10.32
C GLU A 271 2.98 6.69 9.44
N GLU A 272 3.03 7.95 9.87
CA GLU A 272 3.77 9.02 9.19
C GLU A 272 5.28 8.78 9.21
N GLN A 273 5.81 8.23 10.32
CA GLN A 273 7.22 7.88 10.44
C GLN A 273 7.59 6.64 9.62
N GLN A 274 6.67 5.69 9.47
CA GLN A 274 6.89 4.54 8.59
C GLN A 274 6.86 4.94 7.12
N ALA A 275 5.97 5.87 6.74
CA ALA A 275 5.96 6.45 5.41
C ALA A 275 7.23 7.29 5.13
N ALA A 276 7.72 8.05 6.11
CA ALA A 276 8.96 8.81 5.98
C ALA A 276 10.21 7.92 5.85
N GLU A 277 10.19 6.70 6.42
CA GLU A 277 11.25 5.71 6.20
C GLU A 277 11.28 5.20 4.75
N GLU A 278 10.11 4.99 4.15
CA GLU A 278 9.99 4.55 2.76
C GLU A 278 10.28 5.68 1.76
N ASP A 279 9.83 6.91 2.06
CA ASP A 279 9.89 8.05 1.13
C ASP A 279 11.18 8.88 1.26
N ASN A 280 11.65 9.11 2.49
CA ASN A 280 12.72 10.07 2.79
C ASN A 280 13.99 9.40 3.35
N HIS A 281 13.98 8.08 3.56
CA HIS A 281 15.07 7.34 4.20
C HIS A 281 15.41 7.85 5.62
N GLU A 282 14.43 8.37 6.32
CA GLU A 282 14.54 8.73 7.72
C GLU A 282 14.13 7.54 8.58
N CYS A 283 14.94 7.16 9.56
CA CYS A 283 14.62 6.02 10.44
C CYS A 283 13.25 6.19 11.10
N SER A 284 12.31 5.29 10.83
CA SER A 284 10.96 5.28 11.42
C SER A 284 10.98 5.25 12.94
N LEU A 285 12.08 4.77 13.53
CA LEU A 285 12.24 4.66 14.98
C LEU A 285 12.70 5.96 15.65
N CYS A 286 13.52 6.77 14.99
CA CYS A 286 14.14 7.93 15.63
C CYS A 286 14.23 9.18 14.75
N THR A 287 13.65 9.16 13.56
CA THR A 287 13.60 10.28 12.60
C THR A 287 14.97 10.87 12.22
N LYS A 288 16.03 10.06 12.30
CA LYS A 288 17.35 10.44 11.82
C LYS A 288 17.61 9.79 10.47
N ASP A 289 18.32 10.50 9.62
CA ASP A 289 18.79 9.96 8.34
C ASP A 289 19.43 8.59 8.51
N LEU A 290 18.96 7.62 7.76
CA LEU A 290 19.54 6.28 7.70
C LEU A 290 20.86 6.36 6.94
N ASN A 291 21.95 6.45 7.69
CA ASN A 291 23.29 6.43 7.12
C ASN A 291 23.69 5.00 6.76
N LEU A 292 23.27 4.55 5.58
CA LEU A 292 23.48 3.17 5.12
C LEU A 292 24.93 2.86 4.79
N ASN A 293 25.74 3.88 4.50
CA ASN A 293 27.16 3.73 4.15
C ASN A 293 28.03 3.20 5.30
N VAL A 294 27.57 3.30 6.56
CA VAL A 294 28.31 2.79 7.73
C VAL A 294 28.31 1.26 7.78
N TYR A 295 27.41 0.61 7.03
CA TYR A 295 27.22 -0.83 7.10
C TYR A 295 27.65 -1.59 5.84
N GLU A 296 27.97 -0.90 4.75
CA GLU A 296 28.50 -1.53 3.53
C GLU A 296 29.88 -2.16 3.73
N GLY A 297 30.67 -1.64 4.71
CA GLY A 297 31.98 -2.19 5.05
C GLY A 297 31.96 -3.49 5.86
N GLU A 298 30.84 -3.79 6.55
CA GLU A 298 30.78 -4.99 7.40
C GLU A 298 30.16 -6.22 6.72
N VAL A 299 29.43 -6.02 5.61
CA VAL A 299 28.77 -7.13 4.89
C VAL A 299 29.72 -7.85 3.93
N HIS A 300 30.82 -7.18 3.52
CA HIS A 300 31.78 -7.77 2.58
C HIS A 300 32.91 -8.59 3.22
N GLU A 301 33.13 -8.50 4.54
CA GLU A 301 34.24 -9.23 5.17
C GLU A 301 33.85 -10.59 5.76
N SER A 302 32.57 -10.99 5.80
CA SER A 302 32.19 -12.24 6.45
C SER A 302 31.91 -13.43 5.51
N ASP A 303 31.87 -13.22 4.18
CA ASP A 303 31.56 -14.31 3.23
C ASP A 303 32.74 -14.78 2.37
N SER A 304 33.97 -14.31 2.63
CA SER A 304 35.15 -14.71 1.85
C SER A 304 36.02 -15.77 2.53
N GLN A 305 35.55 -16.45 3.57
CA GLN A 305 36.26 -17.60 4.14
C GLN A 305 35.31 -18.78 4.38
N ALA A 306 34.91 -19.43 3.32
CA ALA A 306 34.54 -20.85 3.35
C ALA A 306 35.17 -21.52 2.13
N GLU A 307 36.11 -22.34 2.47
CA GLU A 307 37.12 -23.05 1.73
C GLU A 307 36.58 -23.80 0.50
N ALA A 308 37.41 -23.76 -0.53
CA ALA A 308 37.42 -24.66 -1.65
C ALA A 308 37.81 -26.08 -1.20
N ASP A 309 36.97 -27.07 -1.52
CA ASP A 309 37.42 -28.39 -1.92
C ASP A 309 36.33 -29.13 -2.73
N GLY A 310 36.65 -29.35 -3.95
CA GLY A 310 36.18 -29.96 -5.15
C GLY A 310 35.24 -31.16 -5.14
N PRO A 311 35.02 -31.94 -6.20
CA PRO A 311 35.35 -31.67 -7.60
C PRO A 311 34.15 -31.77 -8.58
N ASN A 312 34.30 -31.07 -9.66
CA ASN A 312 33.94 -31.31 -11.04
C ASN A 312 32.98 -32.48 -11.40
N ASP A 313 31.86 -32.11 -12.00
CA ASP A 313 31.36 -32.63 -13.29
C ASP A 313 29.94 -32.10 -13.59
N GLY A 314 29.75 -31.59 -14.80
CA GLY A 314 28.42 -31.51 -15.42
C GLY A 314 28.01 -30.12 -15.91
N ASP A 315 28.13 -29.94 -17.21
CA ASP A 315 27.51 -28.91 -18.02
C ASP A 315 26.03 -28.69 -17.66
N GLU A 316 25.65 -27.46 -17.32
CA GLU A 316 24.31 -26.95 -17.59
C GLU A 316 24.39 -25.42 -17.71
N ASP A 317 23.86 -24.90 -18.82
CA ASP A 317 23.69 -23.51 -19.14
C ASP A 317 22.94 -22.78 -17.99
N GLY A 318 23.67 -22.14 -17.11
CA GLY A 318 23.12 -21.31 -16.06
C GLY A 318 23.12 -19.85 -16.51
N ASP A 319 21.92 -19.27 -16.63
CA ASP A 319 21.76 -17.82 -16.61
C ASP A 319 22.49 -17.28 -15.36
N GLU A 320 23.63 -16.63 -15.57
CA GLU A 320 24.33 -15.89 -14.53
C GLU A 320 23.40 -14.75 -14.05
N GLU A 321 22.68 -14.98 -12.97
CA GLU A 321 22.08 -13.89 -12.21
C GLU A 321 23.22 -12.98 -11.70
N SER A 322 23.48 -11.92 -12.47
CA SER A 322 24.43 -10.90 -12.07
C SER A 322 24.06 -10.34 -10.70
N SER A 323 25.02 -10.30 -9.80
CA SER A 323 24.87 -9.71 -8.46
C SER A 323 24.17 -8.33 -8.55
N PRO A 324 23.28 -7.98 -7.61
CA PRO A 324 22.66 -6.65 -7.57
C PRO A 324 23.67 -5.49 -7.60
N VAL A 325 24.88 -5.71 -7.12
CA VAL A 325 25.98 -4.74 -7.15
C VAL A 325 26.51 -4.59 -8.58
N ASP A 326 26.73 -5.70 -9.29
CA ASP A 326 27.20 -5.68 -10.68
C ASP A 326 26.21 -4.97 -11.61
N SER A 327 24.90 -5.06 -11.32
CA SER A 327 23.86 -4.35 -12.08
C SER A 327 23.86 -2.85 -11.85
N ILE A 328 24.18 -2.36 -10.65
CA ILE A 328 24.29 -0.92 -10.35
C ILE A 328 25.52 -0.32 -11.01
N ASP A 329 26.67 -0.97 -10.92
CA ASP A 329 27.92 -0.53 -11.55
C ASP A 329 27.78 -0.48 -13.08
N ALA A 330 27.09 -1.46 -13.66
CA ALA A 330 26.76 -1.46 -15.08
C ALA A 330 25.85 -0.28 -15.47
N LEU A 331 24.85 0.05 -14.68
CA LEU A 331 23.96 1.20 -14.91
C LEU A 331 24.69 2.54 -14.70
N GLU A 332 25.57 2.65 -13.72
CA GLU A 332 26.41 3.86 -13.53
C GLU A 332 27.37 4.05 -14.70
N SER A 333 27.97 2.98 -15.18
CA SER A 333 28.83 3.01 -16.37
C SER A 333 28.05 3.40 -17.63
N ALA A 334 26.85 2.84 -17.81
CA ALA A 334 25.96 3.20 -18.91
C ALA A 334 25.51 4.67 -18.83
N LEU A 335 25.21 5.18 -17.64
CA LEU A 335 24.86 6.58 -17.40
C LEU A 335 26.01 7.53 -17.77
N ALA A 336 27.25 7.16 -17.39
CA ALA A 336 28.45 7.93 -17.73
C ALA A 336 28.68 7.94 -19.25
N ALA A 337 28.52 6.80 -19.93
CA ALA A 337 28.64 6.67 -21.36
C ALA A 337 27.57 7.50 -22.11
N ALA A 338 26.33 7.46 -21.66
CA ALA A 338 25.24 8.26 -22.24
C ALA A 338 25.49 9.76 -22.07
N LYS A 339 25.97 10.21 -20.90
CA LYS A 339 26.38 11.62 -20.71
C LYS A 339 27.49 12.04 -21.63
N GLN A 340 28.49 11.20 -21.85
CA GLN A 340 29.58 11.46 -22.78
C GLN A 340 29.10 11.52 -24.25
N SER A 341 28.20 10.61 -24.62
CA SER A 341 27.56 10.61 -25.96
C SER A 341 26.81 11.92 -26.22
N ILE A 342 25.99 12.35 -25.24
CA ILE A 342 25.27 13.62 -25.31
C ILE A 342 26.23 14.81 -25.46
N GLN A 343 27.34 14.84 -24.74
CA GLN A 343 28.32 15.92 -24.82
C GLN A 343 28.98 15.98 -26.21
N ASN A 344 29.31 14.82 -26.76
CA ASN A 344 29.87 14.75 -28.12
C ASN A 344 28.86 15.21 -29.18
N LEU A 345 27.60 14.81 -29.07
CA LEU A 345 26.53 15.24 -29.98
C LEU A 345 26.32 16.78 -29.93
N ARG A 346 26.38 17.39 -28.74
CA ARG A 346 26.31 18.86 -28.59
C ARG A 346 27.42 19.57 -29.29
N SER A 347 28.67 19.11 -29.16
CA SER A 347 29.81 19.71 -29.84
C SER A 347 29.71 19.59 -31.37
N GLN A 348 29.26 18.43 -31.90
CA GLN A 348 29.03 18.25 -33.33
C GLN A 348 27.91 19.13 -33.86
N LEU A 349 26.86 19.33 -33.07
CA LEU A 349 25.74 20.20 -33.42
C LEU A 349 26.22 21.66 -33.55
N GLU A 350 27.00 22.15 -32.57
CA GLU A 350 27.58 23.50 -32.59
C GLU A 350 28.45 23.72 -33.81
N GLU A 351 29.31 22.76 -34.16
CA GLU A 351 30.16 22.83 -35.36
C GLU A 351 29.34 22.90 -36.64
N LYS A 352 28.31 22.04 -36.80
CA LYS A 352 27.47 22.02 -38.01
C LYS A 352 26.59 23.26 -38.13
N VAL A 353 26.14 23.81 -37.04
CA VAL A 353 25.44 25.10 -37.01
C VAL A 353 26.39 26.24 -37.50
N ALA A 354 27.64 26.23 -37.02
CA ALA A 354 28.63 27.21 -37.43
C ALA A 354 28.99 27.11 -38.95
N GLU A 355 29.17 25.87 -39.47
CA GLU A 355 29.40 25.63 -40.91
C GLU A 355 28.23 26.16 -41.76
N ARG A 356 27.00 25.90 -41.33
CA ARG A 356 25.78 26.36 -41.99
C ARG A 356 25.74 27.91 -42.06
N ASP A 357 26.07 28.56 -40.95
CA ASP A 357 26.00 30.02 -40.87
C ASP A 357 27.14 30.71 -41.64
N GLN A 358 28.31 30.07 -41.76
CA GLN A 358 29.39 30.51 -42.63
C GLN A 358 29.06 30.36 -44.12
N ALA A 359 28.34 29.31 -44.51
CA ALA A 359 27.90 29.12 -45.89
C ALA A 359 26.93 30.22 -46.33
N LYS A 360 26.13 30.77 -45.43
CA LYS A 360 25.22 31.91 -45.69
C LYS A 360 25.93 33.22 -45.95
N THR A 361 27.10 33.46 -45.35
CA THR A 361 27.77 34.77 -45.39
C THR A 361 28.64 34.97 -46.63
N LYS A 362 28.88 33.94 -47.44
CA LYS A 362 29.82 33.99 -48.59
C LYS A 362 29.21 34.43 -49.93
N ASP A 363 27.91 34.71 -49.98
CA ASP A 363 27.22 34.97 -51.23
C ASP A 363 26.95 36.48 -51.44
N SER A 364 27.83 37.21 -52.13
CA SER A 364 27.74 38.64 -52.38
C SER A 364 27.31 38.95 -53.81
N HIS A 365 26.03 39.35 -54.01
CA HIS A 365 25.60 40.09 -55.20
C HIS A 365 24.45 41.06 -54.92
N SER A 366 24.33 42.07 -55.75
CA SER A 366 23.53 43.30 -55.68
C SER A 366 22.36 43.37 -54.73
N ALA A 367 22.18 44.47 -54.01
CA ALA A 367 21.38 44.63 -52.81
C ALA A 367 19.91 44.19 -52.96
N GLU A 368 19.25 44.40 -54.07
CA GLU A 368 17.84 43.99 -54.26
C GLU A 368 17.70 42.52 -54.65
N SER A 369 18.56 42.01 -55.51
CA SER A 369 18.53 40.56 -55.82
C SER A 369 19.08 39.71 -54.66
N LEU A 370 19.98 40.27 -53.86
CA LEU A 370 20.46 39.69 -52.62
C LEU A 370 19.32 39.63 -51.57
N ALA A 371 18.50 40.67 -51.39
CA ALA A 371 17.41 40.68 -50.44
C ALA A 371 16.33 39.66 -50.83
N ALA A 372 15.93 39.65 -52.12
CA ALA A 372 14.96 38.67 -52.60
C ALA A 372 15.48 37.21 -52.56
N ALA A 373 16.77 37.03 -52.94
CA ALA A 373 17.42 35.71 -52.82
C ALA A 373 17.67 35.31 -51.39
N ALA A 374 17.98 36.23 -50.47
CA ALA A 374 18.11 35.96 -49.04
C ALA A 374 16.78 35.62 -48.39
N GLU A 375 15.70 36.34 -48.76
CA GLU A 375 14.34 36.04 -48.28
C GLU A 375 13.86 34.68 -48.78
N ARG A 376 14.07 34.40 -50.09
CA ARG A 376 13.76 33.09 -50.67
C ARG A 376 14.54 31.97 -49.95
N ARG A 377 15.84 32.17 -49.73
CA ARG A 377 16.69 31.21 -48.99
C ARG A 377 16.24 31.03 -47.53
N ALA A 378 15.86 32.10 -46.86
CA ALA A 378 15.35 32.04 -45.50
C ALA A 378 14.09 31.17 -45.44
N VAL A 379 13.15 31.39 -46.39
CA VAL A 379 11.92 30.59 -46.49
C VAL A 379 12.22 29.14 -46.89
N GLU A 380 13.19 28.90 -47.82
CA GLU A 380 13.62 27.54 -48.16
C GLU A 380 14.26 26.81 -46.98
N LEU A 381 15.07 27.52 -46.19
CA LEU A 381 15.67 26.95 -44.99
C LEU A 381 14.64 26.63 -43.90
N GLU A 382 13.68 27.54 -43.69
CA GLU A 382 12.57 27.31 -42.75
C GLU A 382 11.68 26.16 -43.23
N LEU A 383 11.43 26.07 -44.54
CA LEU A 383 10.66 24.97 -45.12
C LEU A 383 11.39 23.62 -44.97
N ALA A 384 12.72 23.61 -45.18
CA ALA A 384 13.52 22.42 -44.97
C ALA A 384 13.51 21.98 -43.49
N ARG A 385 13.59 22.93 -42.55
CA ARG A 385 13.46 22.68 -41.12
C ARG A 385 12.05 22.16 -40.75
N ALA A 386 11.01 22.84 -41.30
CA ALA A 386 9.64 22.44 -41.04
C ALA A 386 9.33 21.03 -41.60
N ARG A 387 9.86 20.72 -42.82
CA ARG A 387 9.75 19.37 -43.39
C ARG A 387 10.52 18.34 -42.57
N GLY A 388 11.73 18.66 -42.14
CA GLY A 388 12.52 17.80 -41.27
C GLY A 388 11.84 17.59 -39.93
N ALA A 389 11.24 18.65 -39.34
CA ALA A 389 10.44 18.52 -38.12
C ALA A 389 9.20 17.64 -38.32
N LEU A 390 8.53 17.80 -39.48
CA LEU A 390 7.38 16.97 -39.83
C LEU A 390 7.78 15.49 -40.04
N ASP A 391 8.92 15.24 -40.68
CA ASP A 391 9.44 13.89 -40.94
C ASP A 391 9.87 13.19 -39.63
N ALA A 392 10.43 13.93 -38.68
CA ALA A 392 10.79 13.38 -37.39
C ALA A 392 9.58 13.12 -36.48
N LEU A 393 8.54 13.94 -36.67
CA LEU A 393 7.24 13.65 -36.08
C LEU A 393 6.46 12.57 -36.90
N ALA A 394 7.10 11.98 -37.92
CA ALA A 394 6.56 10.85 -38.66
C ALA A 394 6.43 9.63 -37.76
N GLN A 395 5.23 9.45 -37.31
CA GLN A 395 4.70 8.33 -36.50
C GLN A 395 5.59 7.98 -35.30
N PRO A 396 5.17 8.41 -34.15
CA PRO A 396 5.64 7.67 -33.00
C PRO A 396 5.21 6.22 -33.23
N THR A 397 6.14 5.34 -33.46
CA THR A 397 5.99 3.97 -33.03
C THR A 397 6.03 4.02 -31.51
N VAL A 398 5.10 4.76 -30.89
CA VAL A 398 4.69 4.44 -29.55
C VAL A 398 4.13 3.06 -29.73
N SER A 399 4.99 2.10 -29.53
CA SER A 399 4.59 0.73 -29.41
C SER A 399 3.53 0.74 -28.31
N GLU A 400 2.27 0.68 -28.71
CA GLU A 400 1.17 0.28 -27.84
C GLU A 400 1.42 -1.17 -27.36
N GLN A 401 2.64 -1.67 -27.51
CA GLN A 401 3.01 -2.95 -27.01
C GLN A 401 2.99 -2.82 -25.49
N GLU A 402 1.77 -3.05 -24.97
CA GLU A 402 1.63 -3.51 -23.62
C GLU A 402 2.74 -4.51 -23.36
N ASP A 403 3.51 -4.32 -22.29
CA ASP A 403 4.57 -5.27 -21.96
C ASP A 403 3.93 -6.67 -21.88
N PRO A 404 4.32 -7.59 -22.77
CA PRO A 404 3.76 -8.94 -22.79
C PRO A 404 3.96 -9.64 -21.44
N ALA A 405 4.93 -9.21 -20.65
CA ALA A 405 5.17 -9.69 -19.30
C ALA A 405 4.06 -9.25 -18.36
N ASP A 406 3.67 -7.97 -18.36
CA ASP A 406 2.60 -7.45 -17.51
C ASP A 406 1.23 -8.06 -17.86
N LEU A 407 0.96 -8.33 -19.14
CA LEU A 407 -0.24 -9.05 -19.57
C LEU A 407 -0.28 -10.47 -19.00
N LYS A 408 0.83 -11.19 -19.09
CA LYS A 408 0.96 -12.55 -18.55
C LYS A 408 0.84 -12.54 -17.03
N VAL A 409 1.51 -11.62 -16.36
CA VAL A 409 1.43 -11.46 -14.90
C VAL A 409 0.00 -11.16 -14.46
N ALA A 410 -0.70 -10.24 -15.12
CA ALA A 410 -2.09 -9.94 -14.81
C ALA A 410 -3.00 -11.15 -15.02
N ALA A 411 -2.82 -11.90 -16.10
CA ALA A 411 -3.59 -13.13 -16.39
C ALA A 411 -3.34 -14.20 -15.33
N VAL A 412 -2.07 -14.44 -14.97
CA VAL A 412 -1.71 -15.41 -13.92
C VAL A 412 -2.29 -14.99 -12.57
N LEU A 413 -2.14 -13.72 -12.17
CA LEU A 413 -2.69 -13.22 -10.92
C LEU A 413 -4.22 -13.28 -10.87
N LYS A 414 -4.89 -13.00 -12.00
CA LYS A 414 -6.34 -13.13 -12.12
C LYS A 414 -6.77 -14.58 -11.91
N THR A 415 -6.16 -15.51 -12.63
CA THR A 415 -6.48 -16.94 -12.51
C THR A 415 -6.17 -17.46 -11.10
N ALA A 416 -5.01 -17.10 -10.54
CA ALA A 416 -4.65 -17.46 -9.18
C ALA A 416 -5.68 -16.93 -8.17
N ASN A 417 -6.08 -15.67 -8.31
CA ASN A 417 -7.09 -15.06 -7.45
C ASN A 417 -8.46 -15.74 -7.57
N GLU A 418 -8.89 -16.11 -8.78
CA GLU A 418 -10.13 -16.83 -9.02
C GLU A 418 -10.13 -18.21 -8.36
N VAL A 419 -9.05 -18.97 -8.54
CA VAL A 419 -8.88 -20.31 -7.96
C VAL A 419 -8.85 -20.25 -6.44
N VAL A 420 -8.02 -19.40 -5.87
CA VAL A 420 -7.88 -19.27 -4.40
C VAL A 420 -9.16 -18.71 -3.79
N SER A 421 -9.83 -17.77 -4.45
CA SER A 421 -11.15 -17.24 -4.01
C SER A 421 -12.22 -18.33 -4.02
N GLY A 422 -12.18 -19.24 -5.01
CA GLY A 422 -13.04 -20.41 -5.04
C GLY A 422 -12.82 -21.31 -3.82
N TRP A 423 -11.58 -21.66 -3.52
CA TRP A 423 -11.25 -22.50 -2.36
C TRP A 423 -11.66 -21.86 -1.02
N VAL A 424 -11.42 -20.53 -0.87
CA VAL A 424 -11.89 -19.80 0.32
C VAL A 424 -13.40 -19.85 0.42
N LYS A 425 -14.11 -19.59 -0.67
CA LYS A 425 -15.57 -19.61 -0.71
C LYS A 425 -16.11 -20.99 -0.35
N ASP A 426 -15.59 -22.04 -0.96
CA ASP A 426 -16.05 -23.40 -0.74
C ASP A 426 -15.76 -23.86 0.70
N GLY A 427 -14.61 -23.50 1.26
CA GLY A 427 -14.25 -23.81 2.64
C GLY A 427 -15.07 -23.01 3.67
N GLN A 428 -15.44 -21.76 3.35
CA GLN A 428 -16.22 -20.92 4.27
C GLN A 428 -17.73 -21.13 4.18
N MET A 429 -18.27 -21.50 3.03
CA MET A 429 -19.71 -21.57 2.82
C MET A 429 -20.47 -22.43 3.84
N PRO A 430 -20.06 -23.67 4.15
CA PRO A 430 -20.76 -24.49 5.13
C PRO A 430 -20.74 -23.86 6.53
N LEU A 431 -19.60 -23.29 6.93
CA LEU A 431 -19.41 -22.68 8.23
C LEU A 431 -20.21 -21.37 8.36
N LEU A 432 -20.22 -20.54 7.32
CA LEU A 432 -21.02 -19.32 7.28
C LEU A 432 -22.54 -19.61 7.34
N GLY A 433 -22.96 -20.73 6.78
CA GLY A 433 -24.36 -21.18 6.91
C GLY A 433 -24.74 -21.49 8.37
N GLN A 434 -23.89 -22.22 9.09
CA GLN A 434 -24.10 -22.52 10.52
C GLN A 434 -24.03 -21.25 11.37
N ILE A 435 -23.02 -20.40 11.13
CA ILE A 435 -22.88 -19.11 11.81
C ILE A 435 -24.14 -18.24 11.60
N SER A 436 -24.66 -18.19 10.37
CA SER A 436 -25.85 -17.41 10.03
C SER A 436 -27.07 -17.87 10.82
N ALA A 437 -27.28 -19.17 10.96
CA ALA A 437 -28.36 -19.75 11.75
C ALA A 437 -28.21 -19.43 13.25
N ASP A 438 -27.00 -19.50 13.79
CA ASP A 438 -26.73 -19.13 15.18
C ASP A 438 -26.90 -17.63 15.41
N ILE A 439 -26.50 -16.77 14.47
CA ILE A 439 -26.75 -15.31 14.54
C ILE A 439 -28.24 -15.04 14.62
N GLU A 440 -29.04 -15.68 13.79
CA GLU A 440 -30.50 -15.53 13.81
C GLU A 440 -31.08 -15.94 15.16
N THR A 441 -30.72 -17.13 15.63
CA THR A 441 -31.19 -17.68 16.92
C THR A 441 -30.84 -16.75 18.07
N LEU A 442 -29.57 -16.32 18.16
CA LEU A 442 -29.11 -15.40 19.20
C LEU A 442 -29.74 -14.01 19.09
N ALA A 443 -29.84 -13.45 17.90
CA ALA A 443 -30.44 -12.13 17.72
C ALA A 443 -31.92 -12.10 18.13
N VAL A 444 -32.66 -13.15 17.80
CA VAL A 444 -34.05 -13.31 18.22
C VAL A 444 -34.12 -13.48 19.74
N SER A 445 -33.27 -14.32 20.36
CA SER A 445 -33.25 -14.47 21.81
C SER A 445 -32.90 -13.18 22.56
N PHE A 446 -32.16 -12.27 21.93
CA PHE A 446 -31.84 -10.93 22.45
C PHE A 446 -32.95 -9.89 22.17
N GLY A 447 -34.11 -10.32 21.72
CA GLY A 447 -35.26 -9.44 21.47
C GLY A 447 -35.34 -8.81 20.09
N ALA A 448 -34.61 -9.33 19.08
CA ALA A 448 -34.74 -8.92 17.70
C ALA A 448 -35.77 -9.78 16.95
N ASP A 449 -36.98 -9.92 17.51
CA ASP A 449 -38.01 -10.86 17.08
C ASP A 449 -38.52 -10.71 15.65
N SER A 450 -38.32 -9.56 15.04
CA SER A 450 -38.72 -9.25 13.67
C SER A 450 -37.74 -9.75 12.62
N LEU A 451 -36.58 -10.24 13.01
CA LEU A 451 -35.50 -10.66 12.10
C LEU A 451 -35.61 -12.15 11.75
N ARG A 452 -35.46 -12.43 10.47
CA ARG A 452 -35.42 -13.79 9.90
C ARG A 452 -34.44 -13.83 8.73
N ASP A 453 -34.17 -15.05 8.26
CA ASP A 453 -33.31 -15.29 7.08
C ASP A 453 -31.96 -14.58 7.16
N VAL A 454 -31.36 -14.59 8.32
CA VAL A 454 -30.06 -13.95 8.55
C VAL A 454 -29.00 -14.68 7.75
N ARG A 455 -28.23 -13.95 6.96
CA ARG A 455 -27.14 -14.50 6.12
C ARG A 455 -25.89 -13.64 6.23
N LEU A 456 -24.90 -14.17 6.89
CA LEU A 456 -23.55 -13.60 6.88
C LEU A 456 -22.84 -14.02 5.59
N ARG A 457 -22.51 -13.05 4.76
CA ARG A 457 -21.76 -13.30 3.51
C ARG A 457 -20.27 -13.37 3.78
N GLY A 458 -19.54 -14.08 2.93
CA GLY A 458 -18.07 -14.13 2.97
C GLY A 458 -17.36 -12.77 2.79
N ASN A 459 -18.09 -11.74 2.36
CA ASN A 459 -17.61 -10.36 2.31
C ASN A 459 -17.81 -9.57 3.62
N GLY A 460 -18.26 -10.21 4.68
CA GLY A 460 -18.53 -9.55 5.98
C GLY A 460 -19.81 -8.73 6.04
N GLN A 461 -20.64 -8.76 4.99
CA GLN A 461 -21.96 -8.14 4.98
C GLN A 461 -23.00 -9.10 5.54
N LEU A 462 -24.02 -8.56 6.19
CA LEU A 462 -25.13 -9.33 6.73
C LEU A 462 -26.43 -8.89 6.04
N ASP A 463 -27.08 -9.86 5.40
CA ASP A 463 -28.44 -9.72 4.91
C ASP A 463 -29.41 -10.28 5.92
N VAL A 464 -30.61 -9.74 5.98
CA VAL A 464 -31.67 -10.17 6.90
C VAL A 464 -33.02 -10.02 6.20
N ALA A 465 -34.02 -10.71 6.68
CA ALA A 465 -35.42 -10.37 6.42
C ALA A 465 -36.02 -9.70 7.65
N LYS A 466 -36.56 -8.51 7.50
CA LYS A 466 -37.26 -7.77 8.57
C LYS A 466 -38.74 -7.63 8.24
N GLY A 467 -39.60 -8.15 9.10
CA GLY A 467 -41.02 -8.16 8.84
C GLY A 467 -41.41 -8.84 7.51
N GLY A 468 -40.65 -9.87 7.11
CA GLY A 468 -40.86 -10.59 5.85
C GLY A 468 -40.33 -9.89 4.58
N GLN A 469 -39.63 -8.75 4.72
CA GLN A 469 -39.02 -8.03 3.60
C GLN A 469 -37.48 -8.12 3.65
N PRO A 470 -36.85 -8.33 2.48
CA PRO A 470 -35.37 -8.31 2.44
C PRO A 470 -34.80 -6.96 2.88
N ALA A 471 -33.82 -7.01 3.75
CA ALA A 471 -33.09 -5.85 4.27
C ALA A 471 -31.61 -6.17 4.42
N THR A 472 -30.82 -5.17 4.70
CA THR A 472 -29.42 -5.30 5.04
C THR A 472 -29.20 -4.81 6.47
N TYR A 473 -28.12 -5.24 7.11
CA TYR A 473 -27.74 -4.79 8.45
C TYR A 473 -27.79 -3.27 8.62
N SER A 474 -27.36 -2.51 7.62
CA SER A 474 -27.36 -1.04 7.64
C SER A 474 -28.76 -0.41 7.77
N LYS A 475 -29.80 -1.14 7.44
CA LYS A 475 -31.22 -0.72 7.52
C LYS A 475 -31.89 -1.03 8.86
N LEU A 476 -31.22 -1.72 9.75
CA LEU A 476 -31.70 -2.01 11.08
C LEU A 476 -31.69 -0.78 11.98
N THR A 477 -32.55 -0.74 12.98
CA THR A 477 -32.50 0.27 14.04
C THR A 477 -31.24 0.11 14.89
N ALA A 478 -30.84 1.12 15.64
CA ALA A 478 -29.65 1.07 16.49
C ALA A 478 -29.72 -0.10 17.49
N GLY A 479 -30.85 -0.30 18.17
CA GLY A 479 -31.05 -1.42 19.09
C GLY A 479 -30.96 -2.79 18.41
N GLU A 480 -31.58 -2.97 17.23
CA GLU A 480 -31.44 -4.19 16.44
C GLU A 480 -30.00 -4.42 15.97
N LYS A 481 -29.34 -3.36 15.49
CA LYS A 481 -27.92 -3.44 15.10
C LYS A 481 -27.04 -3.91 16.24
N LEU A 482 -27.24 -3.39 17.44
CA LEU A 482 -26.47 -3.78 18.62
C LEU A 482 -26.66 -5.26 18.92
N ARG A 483 -27.91 -5.74 19.02
CA ARG A 483 -28.24 -7.15 19.26
C ARG A 483 -27.63 -8.08 18.21
N VAL A 484 -27.81 -7.74 16.95
CA VAL A 484 -27.26 -8.50 15.81
C VAL A 484 -25.73 -8.48 15.80
N LYS A 485 -25.10 -7.35 16.13
CA LYS A 485 -23.63 -7.25 16.20
C LYS A 485 -23.07 -8.12 17.33
N ILE A 486 -23.70 -8.12 18.50
CA ILE A 486 -23.33 -8.99 19.62
C ILE A 486 -23.55 -10.46 19.22
N ALA A 487 -24.71 -10.82 18.68
CA ALA A 487 -25.01 -12.16 18.21
C ALA A 487 -23.99 -12.64 17.16
N THR A 488 -23.60 -11.75 16.24
CA THR A 488 -22.60 -12.05 15.22
C THR A 488 -21.22 -12.29 15.83
N ALA A 489 -20.79 -11.46 16.78
CA ALA A 489 -19.50 -11.64 17.45
C ALA A 489 -19.46 -12.98 18.21
N ILE A 490 -20.53 -13.30 18.95
CA ILE A 490 -20.66 -14.56 19.69
C ILE A 490 -20.60 -15.76 18.73
N ALA A 491 -21.45 -15.78 17.70
CA ALA A 491 -21.50 -16.89 16.75
C ALA A 491 -20.17 -17.09 16.03
N LEU A 492 -19.51 -16.02 15.62
CA LEU A 492 -18.20 -16.08 14.94
C LEU A 492 -17.13 -16.66 15.87
N ILE A 493 -17.05 -16.21 17.12
CA ILE A 493 -16.06 -16.70 18.10
C ILE A 493 -16.30 -18.17 18.40
N LYS A 494 -17.54 -18.54 18.71
CA LYS A 494 -17.94 -19.91 19.00
C LYS A 494 -17.56 -20.87 17.87
N HIS A 495 -18.01 -20.57 16.65
CA HIS A 495 -17.73 -21.43 15.50
C HIS A 495 -16.25 -21.46 15.13
N GLY A 496 -15.55 -20.33 15.26
CA GLY A 496 -14.11 -20.28 15.03
C GLY A 496 -13.33 -21.17 15.99
N TYR A 497 -13.73 -21.18 17.27
CA TYR A 497 -13.14 -22.03 18.30
C TYR A 497 -13.45 -23.52 18.08
N VAL A 498 -14.73 -23.86 17.92
CA VAL A 498 -15.17 -25.27 17.75
C VAL A 498 -14.58 -25.89 16.49
N SER A 499 -14.48 -25.12 15.40
CA SER A 499 -13.91 -25.60 14.13
C SER A 499 -12.38 -25.56 14.11
N GLY A 500 -11.72 -25.00 15.12
CA GLY A 500 -10.26 -24.88 15.20
C GLY A 500 -9.64 -23.95 14.15
N VAL A 501 -10.47 -23.11 13.50
CA VAL A 501 -10.04 -22.17 12.44
C VAL A 501 -9.95 -20.72 12.91
N GLY A 502 -10.51 -20.41 14.09
CA GLY A 502 -10.48 -19.08 14.69
C GLY A 502 -9.08 -18.70 15.18
N ARG A 503 -8.74 -17.42 14.98
CA ARG A 503 -7.51 -16.80 15.52
C ARG A 503 -7.85 -15.68 16.49
N HIS A 504 -9.07 -15.68 17.02
CA HIS A 504 -9.52 -14.72 18.01
C HIS A 504 -8.88 -15.04 19.37
N PRO A 505 -8.41 -14.03 20.14
CA PRO A 505 -7.65 -14.27 21.37
C PRO A 505 -8.48 -14.77 22.55
N GLY A 506 -9.76 -15.04 22.36
CA GLY A 506 -10.65 -15.50 23.45
C GLY A 506 -11.09 -14.37 24.39
N MET A 507 -11.14 -13.14 23.96
CA MET A 507 -11.58 -11.99 24.76
C MET A 507 -12.60 -11.14 23.99
N LEU A 508 -13.69 -10.74 24.64
CA LEU A 508 -14.69 -9.84 24.10
C LEU A 508 -15.06 -8.76 25.13
N VAL A 509 -15.10 -7.52 24.70
CA VAL A 509 -15.56 -6.38 25.50
C VAL A 509 -16.88 -5.88 24.94
N LEU A 510 -17.92 -5.87 25.77
CA LEU A 510 -19.24 -5.32 25.46
C LEU A 510 -19.41 -4.02 26.25
N ASP A 511 -19.38 -2.91 25.52
CA ASP A 511 -19.53 -1.58 26.12
C ASP A 511 -20.95 -1.09 25.93
N SER A 512 -21.65 -0.97 27.06
CA SER A 512 -23.01 -0.45 27.17
C SER A 512 -24.05 -1.23 26.34
N PRO A 513 -24.16 -2.55 26.48
CA PRO A 513 -25.14 -3.35 25.71
C PRO A 513 -26.59 -2.95 25.98
N ALA A 514 -26.87 -2.28 27.09
CA ALA A 514 -28.19 -1.78 27.45
C ALA A 514 -28.42 -0.29 27.08
N ALA A 515 -27.51 0.35 26.34
CA ALA A 515 -27.62 1.78 25.98
C ALA A 515 -28.80 2.08 25.04
N GLU A 516 -29.28 1.09 24.29
CA GLU A 516 -30.33 1.21 23.28
C GLU A 516 -31.68 0.63 23.80
N GLU A 517 -32.08 0.99 25.01
CA GLU A 517 -33.37 0.60 25.60
C GLU A 517 -33.62 -0.92 25.62
N LEU A 518 -32.59 -1.69 25.96
CA LEU A 518 -32.70 -3.14 26.06
C LEU A 518 -33.53 -3.50 27.31
N PRO A 519 -34.63 -4.23 27.21
CA PRO A 519 -35.39 -4.75 28.36
C PRO A 519 -34.48 -5.59 29.26
N GLU A 520 -34.74 -5.59 30.57
CA GLU A 520 -33.97 -6.40 31.54
C GLU A 520 -34.01 -7.91 31.22
N SER A 521 -35.14 -8.40 30.73
CA SER A 521 -35.28 -9.79 30.28
C SER A 521 -34.34 -10.13 29.12
N ASP A 522 -34.21 -9.24 28.16
CA ASP A 522 -33.35 -9.44 26.98
C ASP A 522 -31.90 -9.36 27.38
N LEU A 523 -31.54 -8.43 28.29
CA LEU A 523 -30.21 -8.33 28.85
C LEU A 523 -29.85 -9.60 29.65
N ALA A 524 -30.77 -10.13 30.46
CA ALA A 524 -30.58 -11.38 31.20
C ALA A 524 -30.30 -12.55 30.23
N THR A 525 -31.15 -12.72 29.22
CA THR A 525 -30.96 -13.77 28.21
C THR A 525 -29.63 -13.62 27.45
N MET A 526 -29.24 -12.39 27.13
CA MET A 526 -27.95 -12.12 26.52
C MET A 526 -26.78 -12.50 27.44
N VAL A 527 -26.85 -12.17 28.73
CA VAL A 527 -25.81 -12.53 29.72
C VAL A 527 -25.70 -14.03 29.89
N GLU A 528 -26.81 -14.76 29.92
CA GLU A 528 -26.81 -16.23 29.97
C GLU A 528 -26.15 -16.84 28.74
N ALA A 529 -26.47 -16.35 27.54
CA ALA A 529 -25.84 -16.79 26.29
C ALA A 529 -24.34 -16.47 26.26
N LEU A 530 -23.95 -15.28 26.74
CA LEU A 530 -22.53 -14.90 26.86
C LEU A 530 -21.78 -15.83 27.83
N GLN A 531 -22.38 -16.20 28.97
CA GLN A 531 -21.78 -17.14 29.90
C GLN A 531 -21.62 -18.54 29.29
N ALA A 532 -22.64 -18.99 28.52
CA ALA A 532 -22.58 -20.29 27.85
C ALA A 532 -21.41 -20.33 26.86
N VAL A 533 -21.29 -19.31 26.00
CA VAL A 533 -20.22 -19.22 25.03
C VAL A 533 -18.87 -19.02 25.70
N ALA A 534 -18.79 -18.24 26.77
CA ALA A 534 -17.54 -18.05 27.51
C ALA A 534 -16.96 -19.38 28.02
N ARG A 535 -17.84 -20.31 28.49
CA ARG A 535 -17.41 -21.63 28.90
C ARG A 535 -17.10 -22.57 27.75
N GLU A 536 -17.92 -22.53 26.68
CA GLU A 536 -17.76 -23.40 25.50
C GLU A 536 -16.50 -23.07 24.71
N ALA A 537 -16.19 -21.80 24.56
CA ALA A 537 -15.07 -21.29 23.73
C ALA A 537 -13.84 -20.89 24.58
N ASP A 538 -13.78 -21.21 25.84
CA ASP A 538 -12.69 -20.87 26.79
C ASP A 538 -12.27 -19.39 26.66
N MET A 539 -13.25 -18.50 26.81
CA MET A 539 -13.03 -17.06 26.58
C MET A 539 -13.48 -16.21 27.78
N GLN A 540 -12.92 -15.01 27.86
CA GLN A 540 -13.33 -13.96 28.79
C GLN A 540 -14.21 -12.94 28.11
N ILE A 541 -15.34 -12.60 28.75
CA ILE A 541 -16.23 -11.54 28.26
C ILE A 541 -16.36 -10.48 29.35
N PHE A 542 -16.03 -9.25 28.99
CA PHE A 542 -16.19 -8.08 29.86
C PHE A 542 -17.43 -7.32 29.43
N VAL A 543 -18.37 -7.13 30.34
CA VAL A 543 -19.60 -6.38 30.09
C VAL A 543 -19.62 -5.15 30.99
N ALA A 544 -19.60 -3.97 30.38
CA ALA A 544 -19.80 -2.69 31.06
C ALA A 544 -21.23 -2.21 30.79
N THR A 545 -22.04 -2.00 31.82
CA THR A 545 -23.42 -1.51 31.68
C THR A 545 -23.83 -0.67 32.88
N ARG A 546 -24.76 0.25 32.65
CA ARG A 546 -25.40 1.03 33.72
C ARG A 546 -26.53 0.25 34.42
N ASN A 547 -27.12 -0.73 33.74
CA ASN A 547 -28.14 -1.60 34.33
C ASN A 547 -27.48 -2.81 34.97
N ALA A 548 -27.32 -2.77 36.29
CA ALA A 548 -26.66 -3.81 37.05
C ALA A 548 -27.59 -4.98 37.44
N GLY A 549 -28.92 -4.80 37.42
CA GLY A 549 -29.89 -5.79 37.92
C GLY A 549 -29.65 -7.21 37.42
N PRO A 550 -29.77 -7.47 36.12
CA PRO A 550 -29.58 -8.82 35.57
C PRO A 550 -28.16 -9.38 35.80
N LEU A 551 -27.12 -8.54 35.82
CA LEU A 551 -25.75 -9.01 36.06
C LEU A 551 -25.53 -9.41 37.53
N VAL A 552 -26.16 -8.70 38.47
CA VAL A 552 -26.06 -9.01 39.89
C VAL A 552 -26.74 -10.35 40.20
N GLU A 553 -27.84 -10.66 39.53
CA GLU A 553 -28.57 -11.90 39.70
C GLU A 553 -27.85 -13.10 39.07
N LEU A 554 -27.25 -12.93 37.92
CA LEU A 554 -26.70 -14.02 37.10
C LEU A 554 -25.20 -14.26 37.33
N LEU A 555 -24.44 -13.26 37.78
CA LEU A 555 -23.00 -13.39 37.97
C LEU A 555 -22.62 -13.56 39.43
N PRO A 556 -21.70 -14.49 39.77
CA PRO A 556 -21.12 -14.57 41.10
C PRO A 556 -20.34 -13.30 41.47
N GLU A 557 -20.18 -13.04 42.75
CA GLU A 557 -19.61 -11.79 43.29
C GLU A 557 -18.17 -11.55 42.82
N GLU A 558 -17.40 -12.62 42.69
CA GLU A 558 -16.03 -12.56 42.19
C GLU A 558 -15.92 -12.07 40.71
N ASN A 559 -16.98 -12.28 39.92
CA ASN A 559 -17.03 -11.94 38.50
C ASN A 559 -17.75 -10.63 38.21
N ARG A 560 -18.07 -9.85 39.24
CA ARG A 560 -18.75 -8.56 39.08
C ARG A 560 -18.12 -7.46 39.92
N ARG A 561 -18.23 -6.24 39.41
CA ARG A 561 -17.96 -5.03 40.19
C ARG A 561 -19.13 -4.10 39.98
N VAL A 562 -19.72 -3.64 41.06
CA VAL A 562 -20.90 -2.76 41.04
C VAL A 562 -20.54 -1.51 41.82
N ALA A 563 -20.81 -0.36 41.21
CA ALA A 563 -20.70 0.90 41.90
C ALA A 563 -21.72 0.98 43.03
N VAL A 564 -21.33 1.48 44.18
CA VAL A 564 -22.20 1.67 45.34
C VAL A 564 -22.42 3.20 45.46
N ASP A 565 -23.68 3.60 45.48
CA ASP A 565 -24.11 4.99 45.49
C ASP A 565 -23.54 5.75 44.28
N ASP A 566 -22.94 6.95 44.46
CA ASP A 566 -22.29 7.72 43.43
C ASP A 566 -20.79 7.42 43.27
N ALA A 567 -20.30 6.33 43.86
CA ALA A 567 -18.90 5.93 43.74
C ALA A 567 -18.62 5.26 42.39
N TYR A 568 -17.38 5.33 41.94
CA TYR A 568 -16.92 4.62 40.74
C TYR A 568 -16.59 3.14 41.05
N VAL A 569 -16.54 2.32 40.01
CA VAL A 569 -16.27 0.86 40.13
C VAL A 569 -14.80 0.58 40.48
N TRP A 570 -13.94 1.55 40.37
CA TRP A 570 -12.49 1.46 40.68
C TRP A 570 -12.08 2.39 41.82
#